data_5115a682b4e32467b42fc79e7543d955
#
_entry.id   5115a682b4e32467b42fc79e7543d955
#
_cell.length_a   1.000
_cell.length_b   1.000
_cell.length_c   1.000
_cell.angle_alpha   90.00
_cell.angle_beta   90.00
_cell.angle_gamma   90.00
#
_symmetry.space_group_name_H-M   'P 1'
#
loop_
_entity.id
_entity.type
_entity.pdbx_description
1 polymer ?
#
loop_
_entity_poly.entity_id
_entity_poly.type
_entity_poly.pdbx_seq_one_letter_code
_entity_poly.pdbx_strand_id
1 'polypeptide(L)'
;MADEIKCIEYANGNKSWWQNGKLHRTDGPAIEYASGDKVWYINGKYHRTDGPAIEYASGDKVWYINGNYYSFSEWCEKTNLSREEKCELVLMYG
;
A
#
# COMPACT_ATOMS: atom_id res chain seq x y z
N MET A 1 13.34 19.18 9.52
CA MET A 1 12.27 18.69 10.38
C MET A 1 12.22 17.17 10.36
N ALA A 2 11.87 16.60 11.49
CA ALA A 2 11.90 15.15 11.67
C ALA A 2 10.89 14.38 10.81
N ASP A 3 9.84 15.05 10.31
CA ASP A 3 8.75 14.40 9.61
C ASP A 3 8.92 14.36 8.09
N GLU A 4 10.10 14.65 7.60
CA GLU A 4 10.38 14.61 6.17
C GLU A 4 10.50 13.16 5.69
N ILE A 5 9.81 12.84 4.56
CA ILE A 5 9.89 11.51 3.95
C ILE A 5 11.11 11.47 3.04
N LYS A 6 11.92 10.43 3.20
CA LYS A 6 13.13 10.22 2.42
C LYS A 6 13.01 8.98 1.55
N CYS A 7 13.44 9.10 0.30
CA CYS A 7 13.46 7.97 -0.63
C CYS A 7 14.88 7.43 -0.74
N ILE A 8 15.03 6.13 -0.65
CA ILE A 8 16.30 5.43 -0.87
C ILE A 8 16.18 4.62 -2.15
N GLU A 9 17.09 4.82 -3.08
CA GLU A 9 17.16 4.03 -4.31
C GLU A 9 18.35 3.07 -4.20
N TYR A 10 18.10 1.80 -4.47
CA TYR A 10 19.12 0.75 -4.40
C TYR A 10 19.67 0.44 -5.79
N ALA A 11 20.89 -0.10 -5.84
CA ALA A 11 21.57 -0.40 -7.10
C ALA A 11 20.77 -1.39 -7.97
N ASN A 12 19.97 -2.26 -7.35
CA ASN A 12 19.16 -3.24 -8.09
C ASN A 12 17.83 -2.68 -8.63
N GLY A 13 17.57 -1.38 -8.42
CA GLY A 13 16.34 -0.74 -8.90
C GLY A 13 15.22 -0.65 -7.89
N ASN A 14 15.37 -1.26 -6.71
CA ASN A 14 14.37 -1.14 -5.65
C ASN A 14 14.37 0.28 -5.10
N LYS A 15 13.21 0.73 -4.62
CA LYS A 15 13.07 2.03 -3.95
C LYS A 15 12.29 1.86 -2.67
N SER A 16 12.65 2.63 -1.65
CA SER A 16 11.91 2.63 -0.39
C SER A 16 11.79 4.05 0.15
N TRP A 17 10.68 4.32 0.83
CA TRP A 17 10.40 5.64 1.42
C TRP A 17 10.29 5.50 2.93
N TRP A 18 10.92 6.40 3.65
CA TRP A 18 11.08 6.33 5.09
C TRP A 18 10.75 7.66 5.77
N GLN A 19 10.11 7.58 6.93
CA GLN A 19 9.87 8.73 7.78
C GLN A 19 10.10 8.30 9.22
N ASN A 20 10.93 9.06 9.93
CA ASN A 20 11.26 8.78 11.34
C ASN A 20 11.73 7.34 11.58
N GLY A 21 12.53 6.80 10.64
CA GLY A 21 13.08 5.45 10.75
C GLY A 21 12.11 4.34 10.43
N LYS A 22 10.91 4.65 9.90
CA LYS A 22 9.89 3.65 9.55
C LYS A 22 9.51 3.80 8.09
N LEU A 23 9.20 2.69 7.45
CA LEU A 23 8.66 2.71 6.09
C LEU A 23 7.34 3.49 6.10
N HIS A 24 7.24 4.48 5.21
CA HIS A 24 6.09 5.39 5.21
C HIS A 24 6.02 6.18 3.92
N ARG A 25 4.85 6.14 3.27
CA ARG A 25 4.59 7.00 2.11
C ARG A 25 3.09 7.21 1.99
N THR A 26 2.67 8.45 1.74
CA THR A 26 1.24 8.81 1.68
C THR A 26 0.69 8.93 0.26
N ASP A 27 1.56 9.09 -0.75
CA ASP A 27 1.14 9.31 -2.13
C ASP A 27 1.47 8.13 -3.07
N GLY A 28 1.77 6.98 -2.50
CA GLY A 28 2.10 5.79 -3.29
C GLY A 28 2.66 4.68 -2.41
N PRO A 29 3.17 3.61 -3.03
CA PRO A 29 3.77 2.52 -2.25
C PRO A 29 5.06 2.97 -1.56
N ALA A 30 5.27 2.51 -0.33
CA ALA A 30 6.49 2.82 0.43
C ALA A 30 7.67 1.97 -0.02
N ILE A 31 7.42 0.85 -0.70
CA ILE A 31 8.47 0.05 -1.34
C ILE A 31 8.04 -0.26 -2.76
N GLU A 32 8.93 0.00 -3.71
CA GLU A 32 8.76 -0.41 -5.10
C GLU A 32 9.92 -1.32 -5.44
N TYR A 33 9.65 -2.59 -5.66
CA TYR A 33 10.67 -3.56 -6.05
C TYR A 33 10.92 -3.51 -7.55
N ALA A 34 12.15 -3.77 -7.96
CA ALA A 34 12.52 -3.83 -9.36
C ALA A 34 11.70 -4.89 -10.12
N SER A 35 11.21 -5.91 -9.41
CA SER A 35 10.35 -6.96 -9.97
C SER A 35 8.96 -6.48 -10.38
N GLY A 36 8.56 -5.29 -9.90
CA GLY A 36 7.21 -4.76 -10.12
C GLY A 36 6.29 -4.91 -8.93
N ASP A 37 6.70 -5.61 -7.89
CA ASP A 37 5.94 -5.70 -6.64
C ASP A 37 5.89 -4.32 -5.97
N LYS A 38 4.75 -3.99 -5.35
CA LYS A 38 4.56 -2.72 -4.66
C LYS A 38 3.93 -2.97 -3.31
N VAL A 39 4.42 -2.27 -2.29
CA VAL A 39 3.93 -2.44 -0.92
C VAL A 39 3.68 -1.07 -0.28
N TRP A 40 2.49 -0.89 0.28
CA TRP A 40 2.10 0.34 0.96
C TRP A 40 2.29 0.20 2.46
N TYR A 41 2.99 1.14 3.05
CA TYR A 41 3.24 1.21 4.50
C TYR A 41 2.91 2.59 5.03
N ILE A 42 2.34 2.63 6.23
CA ILE A 42 2.18 3.85 7.01
C ILE A 42 2.76 3.54 8.40
N ASN A 43 3.74 4.34 8.82
CA ASN A 43 4.41 4.17 10.12
C ASN A 43 4.90 2.73 10.35
N GLY A 44 5.46 2.11 9.30
CA GLY A 44 6.04 0.77 9.39
C GLY A 44 5.03 -0.37 9.35
N LYS A 45 3.76 -0.09 9.12
CA LYS A 45 2.71 -1.12 9.04
C LYS A 45 2.10 -1.16 7.66
N TYR A 46 1.78 -2.35 7.16
CA TYR A 46 1.02 -2.48 5.92
C TYR A 46 -0.29 -1.72 6.05
N HIS A 47 -0.56 -0.81 5.14
CA HIS A 47 -1.77 0.01 5.22
C HIS A 47 -2.09 0.68 3.89
N ARG A 48 -3.32 0.50 3.43
CA ARG A 48 -3.82 1.26 2.28
C ARG A 48 -5.34 1.28 2.33
N THR A 49 -5.94 2.45 2.08
CA THR A 49 -7.40 2.63 2.14
C THR A 49 -8.05 2.88 0.77
N ASP A 50 -7.24 2.99 -0.29
CA ASP A 50 -7.74 3.18 -1.66
C ASP A 50 -7.37 2.04 -2.59
N GLY A 51 -6.94 0.91 -2.05
CA GLY A 51 -6.56 -0.26 -2.82
C GLY A 51 -5.87 -1.30 -1.95
N PRO A 52 -5.30 -2.34 -2.57
CA PRO A 52 -4.56 -3.35 -1.80
C PRO A 52 -3.24 -2.79 -1.27
N ALA A 53 -2.84 -3.21 -0.07
CA ALA A 53 -1.59 -2.77 0.53
C ALA A 53 -0.37 -3.46 -0.10
N ILE A 54 -0.57 -4.63 -0.73
CA ILE A 54 0.49 -5.32 -1.46
C ILE A 54 -0.05 -5.67 -2.85
N GLU A 55 0.68 -5.25 -3.87
CA GLU A 55 0.39 -5.63 -5.27
C GLU A 55 1.61 -6.35 -5.80
N TYR A 56 1.47 -7.65 -6.06
CA TYR A 56 2.55 -8.43 -6.64
C TYR A 56 2.58 -8.26 -8.16
N ALA A 57 3.77 -8.36 -8.74
CA ALA A 57 3.95 -8.28 -10.18
C ALA A 57 3.12 -9.35 -10.92
N SER A 58 2.82 -10.46 -10.25
CA SER A 58 1.97 -11.54 -10.77
C SER A 58 0.50 -11.15 -10.91
N GLY A 59 0.10 -10.04 -10.31
CA GLY A 59 -1.30 -9.61 -10.26
C GLY A 59 -2.01 -9.95 -8.96
N ASP A 60 -1.39 -10.74 -8.09
CA ASP A 60 -1.96 -11.05 -6.78
C ASP A 60 -2.00 -9.80 -5.91
N LYS A 61 -3.00 -9.72 -5.04
CA LYS A 61 -3.25 -8.56 -4.19
C LYS A 61 -3.57 -8.98 -2.78
N VAL A 62 -3.08 -8.20 -1.79
CA VAL A 62 -3.34 -8.47 -0.38
C VAL A 62 -3.78 -7.16 0.29
N TRP A 63 -4.80 -7.25 1.13
CA TRP A 63 -5.47 -6.09 1.72
C TRP A 63 -5.14 -5.97 3.20
N TYR A 64 -4.64 -4.81 3.62
CA TYR A 64 -4.27 -4.53 5.01
C TYR A 64 -4.69 -3.14 5.43
N ILE A 65 -5.07 -3.00 6.70
CA ILE A 65 -5.30 -1.71 7.35
C ILE A 65 -4.59 -1.79 8.70
N ASN A 66 -3.66 -0.85 8.96
CA ASN A 66 -2.89 -0.79 10.20
C ASN A 66 -2.24 -2.12 10.58
N GLY A 67 -1.72 -2.84 9.57
CA GLY A 67 -1.04 -4.12 9.78
C GLY A 67 -1.95 -5.33 9.91
N ASN A 68 -3.26 -5.14 9.85
CA ASN A 68 -4.23 -6.22 9.96
C ASN A 68 -4.70 -6.68 8.58
N TYR A 69 -4.67 -7.99 8.36
CA TYR A 69 -5.09 -8.61 7.10
C TYR A 69 -6.61 -8.69 7.00
N TYR A 70 -7.14 -8.41 5.82
CA TYR A 70 -8.58 -8.52 5.53
C TYR A 70 -8.79 -9.14 4.15
N SER A 71 -9.93 -9.84 3.99
CA SER A 71 -10.39 -10.18 2.65
C SER A 71 -10.82 -8.88 1.95
N PHE A 72 -10.95 -8.90 0.63
CA PHE A 72 -11.40 -7.73 -0.11
C PHE A 72 -12.75 -7.22 0.42
N SER A 73 -13.69 -8.13 0.67
CA SER A 73 -15.02 -7.80 1.18
C SER A 73 -14.94 -7.12 2.55
N GLU A 74 -14.15 -7.67 3.48
CA GLU A 74 -13.96 -7.10 4.81
C GLU A 74 -13.27 -5.74 4.74
N TRP A 75 -12.27 -5.61 3.87
CA TRP A 75 -11.54 -4.36 3.67
C TRP A 75 -12.48 -3.25 3.19
N CYS A 76 -13.38 -3.57 2.25
CA CYS A 76 -14.38 -2.60 1.78
C CYS A 76 -15.26 -2.09 2.90
N GLU A 77 -15.65 -2.97 3.83
CA GLU A 77 -16.45 -2.57 4.99
C GLU A 77 -15.67 -1.67 5.95
N LYS A 78 -14.38 -1.96 6.14
CA LYS A 78 -13.52 -1.21 7.09
C LYS A 78 -13.13 0.17 6.59
N THR A 79 -13.11 0.39 5.28
CA THR A 79 -12.61 1.64 4.71
C THR A 79 -13.68 2.74 4.58
N ASN A 80 -14.95 2.43 4.85
CA ASN A 80 -16.06 3.39 4.74
C ASN A 80 -16.17 4.06 3.37
N LEU A 81 -15.84 3.31 2.32
CA LEU A 81 -15.93 3.82 0.96
C LEU A 81 -17.39 4.00 0.55
N SER A 82 -17.67 4.96 -0.31
CA SER A 82 -19.00 5.13 -0.89
C SER A 82 -19.34 3.91 -1.76
N ARG A 83 -20.63 3.74 -2.06
CA ARG A 83 -21.06 2.66 -2.94
C ARG A 83 -20.39 2.73 -4.31
N GLU A 84 -20.26 3.94 -4.84
CA GLU A 84 -19.60 4.15 -6.14
C GLU A 84 -18.13 3.76 -6.10
N GLU A 85 -17.41 4.16 -5.05
CA GLU A 85 -16.01 3.81 -4.89
C GLU A 85 -15.82 2.30 -4.75
N LYS A 86 -16.72 1.62 -4.01
CA LYS A 86 -16.69 0.16 -3.90
C LYS A 86 -16.93 -0.52 -5.24
N CYS A 87 -17.86 -0.01 -6.03
CA CYS A 87 -18.14 -0.55 -7.36
C CYS A 87 -16.92 -0.42 -8.27
N GLU A 88 -16.25 0.71 -8.25
CA GLU A 88 -15.02 0.90 -9.03
C GLU A 88 -13.93 -0.09 -8.64
N LEU A 89 -13.77 -0.32 -7.33
CA LEU A 89 -12.78 -1.28 -6.83
C LEU A 89 -13.12 -2.71 -7.21
N VAL A 90 -14.40 -3.07 -7.20
CA VAL A 90 -14.83 -4.39 -7.66
C VAL A 90 -14.49 -4.59 -9.13
N LEU A 91 -14.66 -3.57 -9.96
CA LEU A 91 -14.29 -3.64 -11.37
C LEU A 91 -12.79 -3.76 -11.58
N MET A 92 -11.98 -3.11 -10.71
CA MET A 92 -10.53 -3.12 -10.84
C MET A 92 -9.88 -4.34 -10.18
N TYR A 93 -10.37 -4.77 -9.02
CA TYR A 93 -9.71 -5.75 -8.16
C TYR A 93 -10.57 -6.93 -7.77
N GLY A 94 -11.86 -6.81 -7.89
CA GLY A 94 -12.81 -7.88 -7.54
C GLY A 94 -12.94 -8.91 -8.68
#